data_d2697f29b33a43446b65bc349e31a7f3
#
_entry.id   d2697f29b33a43446b65bc349e31a7f3
#
_cell.length_a   1.000
_cell.length_b   1.000
_cell.length_c   1.000
_cell.angle_alpha   90.00
_cell.angle_beta   90.00
_cell.angle_gamma   90.00
#
_symmetry.space_group_name_H-M   'P 1'
#
loop_
_entity.id
_entity.type
_entity.pdbx_description
1 polymer ?
#
loop_
_entity_poly.entity_id
_entity_poly.type
_entity_poly.pdbx_seq_one_letter_code
_entity_poly.pdbx_strand_id
1 'polypeptide(L)'
;MTKRIYIYIVILMMLAGCGTKKKVSPIIPQESVPTWHTCLIRNAQATVETEGMKVNANITMQAVRDSLVVISVMPMMGIEMMRIEATPKEVICIDKLHGQYAVATYEVFNQHITPKLTWKILQEICSAELPNGQAKARLQYTFKKQTIEIQIQYPERQLDTPIRIQKQPTHKYTKIDITQWL
;
A
#
# COMPACT_ATOMS: atom_id res chain seq x y z
N MET A 1 61.83 -38.92 -21.88
CA MET A 1 60.34 -38.89 -21.67
C MET A 1 59.91 -38.47 -20.26
N THR A 2 60.75 -38.54 -19.26
CA THR A 2 60.46 -38.26 -17.85
C THR A 2 60.20 -36.79 -17.49
N LYS A 3 60.85 -35.83 -18.13
CA LYS A 3 60.69 -34.39 -17.81
C LYS A 3 59.31 -33.81 -18.18
N ARG A 4 58.63 -34.35 -19.17
CA ARG A 4 57.28 -33.87 -19.57
C ARG A 4 56.18 -34.33 -18.60
N ILE A 5 56.37 -35.49 -17.98
CA ILE A 5 55.39 -36.01 -16.99
C ILE A 5 55.41 -35.20 -15.72
N TYR A 6 56.56 -34.69 -15.27
CA TYR A 6 56.66 -33.84 -14.10
C TYR A 6 55.90 -32.51 -14.25
N ILE A 7 55.93 -31.94 -15.46
CA ILE A 7 55.22 -30.68 -15.74
C ILE A 7 53.72 -30.88 -15.63
N TYR A 8 53.18 -32.01 -16.11
CA TYR A 8 51.71 -32.28 -15.98
C TYR A 8 51.30 -32.57 -14.55
N ILE A 9 52.13 -33.15 -13.71
CA ILE A 9 51.87 -33.39 -12.30
C ILE A 9 51.86 -32.08 -11.51
N VAL A 10 52.78 -31.15 -11.80
CA VAL A 10 52.81 -29.84 -11.15
C VAL A 10 51.61 -28.98 -11.55
N ILE A 11 51.15 -29.03 -12.80
CA ILE A 11 49.97 -28.32 -13.27
C ILE A 11 48.71 -28.90 -12.63
N LEU A 12 48.63 -30.22 -12.46
CA LEU A 12 47.49 -30.88 -11.82
C LEU A 12 47.38 -30.56 -10.33
N MET A 13 48.51 -30.38 -9.63
CA MET A 13 48.51 -29.97 -8.22
C MET A 13 48.10 -28.50 -8.00
N MET A 14 48.32 -27.62 -9.00
CA MET A 14 47.87 -26.24 -8.92
C MET A 14 46.36 -26.04 -9.10
N LEU A 15 45.64 -27.04 -9.64
CA LEU A 15 44.18 -27.01 -9.80
C LEU A 15 43.39 -27.53 -8.58
N ALA A 16 44.09 -28.04 -7.56
CA ALA A 16 43.46 -28.44 -6.30
C ALA A 16 43.31 -27.27 -5.33
N GLY A 17 43.01 -26.07 -5.86
CA GLY A 17 42.62 -24.90 -5.08
C GLY A 17 41.36 -25.19 -4.32
N CYS A 18 41.49 -25.42 -3.03
CA CYS A 18 40.41 -25.66 -2.08
C CYS A 18 39.45 -24.46 -2.08
N GLY A 19 38.41 -24.53 -2.90
CA GLY A 19 37.27 -23.63 -2.82
C GLY A 19 36.56 -23.84 -1.51
N THR A 20 36.96 -23.11 -0.47
CA THR A 20 36.13 -22.96 0.74
C THR A 20 34.84 -22.30 0.33
N LYS A 21 33.81 -23.12 0.09
CA LYS A 21 32.42 -22.62 0.03
C LYS A 21 32.13 -21.99 1.40
N LYS A 22 32.25 -20.66 1.49
CA LYS A 22 31.60 -19.91 2.53
C LYS A 22 30.12 -20.30 2.47
N LYS A 23 29.64 -21.03 3.46
CA LYS A 23 28.21 -21.15 3.70
C LYS A 23 27.74 -19.72 3.94
N VAL A 24 27.18 -19.10 2.90
CA VAL A 24 26.32 -17.95 3.06
C VAL A 24 25.11 -18.49 3.82
N SER A 25 25.09 -18.24 5.11
CA SER A 25 23.86 -18.39 5.88
C SER A 25 22.78 -17.61 5.12
N PRO A 26 21.60 -18.20 4.86
CA PRO A 26 20.53 -17.42 4.27
C PRO A 26 20.32 -16.24 5.21
N ILE A 27 20.60 -15.04 4.74
CA ILE A 27 20.14 -13.81 5.37
C ILE A 27 18.63 -13.92 5.25
N ILE A 28 17.98 -14.40 6.29
CA ILE A 28 16.55 -14.23 6.46
C ILE A 28 16.38 -12.72 6.37
N PRO A 29 15.63 -12.21 5.40
CA PRO A 29 15.33 -10.79 5.37
C PRO A 29 14.67 -10.50 6.72
N GLN A 30 15.41 -9.83 7.59
CA GLN A 30 14.83 -9.28 8.80
C GLN A 30 13.77 -8.33 8.29
N GLU A 31 12.49 -8.71 8.40
CA GLU A 31 11.38 -7.80 8.14
C GLU A 31 11.72 -6.56 8.96
N SER A 32 12.16 -5.52 8.28
CA SER A 32 12.44 -4.25 8.92
C SER A 32 11.12 -3.79 9.50
N VAL A 33 11.00 -3.90 10.82
CA VAL A 33 9.82 -3.38 11.52
C VAL A 33 9.74 -1.91 11.14
N PRO A 34 8.71 -1.48 10.46
CA PRO A 34 8.57 -0.09 10.08
C PRO A 34 8.72 0.79 11.31
N THR A 35 9.51 1.83 11.24
CA THR A 35 9.92 2.64 12.39
C THR A 35 9.05 3.86 12.63
N TRP A 36 8.00 4.09 11.81
CA TRP A 36 7.13 5.25 11.94
C TRP A 36 5.91 4.97 12.87
N HIS A 37 5.45 6.01 13.55
CA HIS A 37 4.22 6.00 14.35
C HIS A 37 3.09 6.77 13.68
N THR A 38 3.40 7.86 13.03
CA THR A 38 2.44 8.67 12.27
C THR A 38 2.95 8.95 10.87
N CYS A 39 2.04 9.02 9.91
CA CYS A 39 2.35 9.37 8.54
C CYS A 39 1.34 10.37 8.00
N LEU A 40 1.83 11.40 7.32
CA LEU A 40 1.03 12.40 6.64
C LEU A 40 1.52 12.55 5.20
N ILE A 41 0.61 12.37 4.25
CA ILE A 41 0.84 12.64 2.84
C ILE A 41 -0.22 13.64 2.40
N ARG A 42 0.22 14.79 1.93
CA ARG A 42 -0.65 15.85 1.39
C ARG A 42 -0.52 15.91 -0.13
N ASN A 43 -1.61 16.28 -0.78
CA ASN A 43 -1.63 16.52 -2.23
C ASN A 43 -1.17 15.30 -3.07
N ALA A 44 -1.38 14.08 -2.58
CA ALA A 44 -1.19 12.92 -3.41
C ALA A 44 -2.25 12.95 -4.54
N GLN A 45 -1.86 12.49 -5.72
CA GLN A 45 -2.77 12.42 -6.86
C GLN A 45 -3.21 10.97 -7.07
N ALA A 46 -4.49 10.74 -7.00
CA ALA A 46 -5.10 9.47 -7.34
C ALA A 46 -5.78 9.56 -8.70
N THR A 47 -5.50 8.59 -9.56
CA THR A 47 -6.22 8.38 -10.82
C THR A 47 -6.93 7.05 -10.73
N VAL A 48 -8.24 7.07 -10.93
CA VAL A 48 -9.08 5.87 -11.01
C VAL A 48 -9.52 5.70 -12.45
N GLU A 49 -9.21 4.55 -13.03
CA GLU A 49 -9.55 4.22 -14.42
C GLU A 49 -10.39 2.94 -14.45
N THR A 50 -11.52 3.02 -15.15
CA THR A 50 -12.41 1.91 -15.44
C THR A 50 -12.70 1.90 -16.95
N GLU A 51 -13.43 0.90 -17.43
CA GLU A 51 -13.85 0.84 -18.83
C GLU A 51 -14.57 2.11 -19.26
N GLY A 52 -13.86 2.99 -20.00
CA GLY A 52 -14.41 4.22 -20.58
C GLY A 52 -14.46 5.44 -19.67
N MET A 53 -13.98 5.35 -18.42
CA MET A 53 -13.96 6.49 -17.50
C MET A 53 -12.62 6.62 -16.79
N LYS A 54 -12.12 7.85 -16.71
CA LYS A 54 -10.93 8.20 -15.96
C LYS A 54 -11.21 9.39 -15.05
N VAL A 55 -11.01 9.19 -13.76
CA VAL A 55 -11.24 10.24 -12.75
C VAL A 55 -9.93 10.52 -12.01
N ASN A 56 -9.60 11.81 -11.89
CA ASN A 56 -8.47 12.27 -11.11
C ASN A 56 -8.95 12.96 -9.83
N ALA A 57 -8.29 12.70 -8.72
CA ALA A 57 -8.58 13.36 -7.47
C ALA A 57 -7.29 13.66 -6.71
N ASN A 58 -7.26 14.80 -6.02
CA ASN A 58 -6.28 15.03 -4.98
C ASN A 58 -6.71 14.29 -3.72
N ILE A 59 -5.77 13.64 -3.07
CA ILE A 59 -6.03 12.92 -1.83
C ILE A 59 -5.03 13.36 -0.74
N THR A 60 -5.52 13.40 0.48
CA THR A 60 -4.68 13.51 1.67
C THR A 60 -4.80 12.23 2.46
N MET A 61 -3.67 11.68 2.86
CA MET A 61 -3.63 10.46 3.66
C MET A 61 -2.99 10.75 5.00
N GLN A 62 -3.62 10.27 6.06
CA GLN A 62 -3.13 10.35 7.43
C GLN A 62 -3.20 8.97 8.04
N ALA A 63 -2.13 8.54 8.68
CA ALA A 63 -2.11 7.25 9.35
C ALA A 63 -1.46 7.36 10.73
N VAL A 64 -2.09 6.72 11.70
CA VAL A 64 -1.51 6.33 12.97
C VAL A 64 -1.33 4.83 12.91
N ARG A 65 -0.10 4.38 13.05
CA ARG A 65 0.24 2.99 12.90
C ARG A 65 -0.61 2.08 13.79
N ASP A 66 -1.05 0.97 13.23
CA ASP A 66 -1.86 -0.07 13.89
C ASP A 66 -3.15 0.43 14.56
N SER A 67 -3.57 1.66 14.26
CA SER A 67 -4.73 2.31 14.88
C SER A 67 -5.73 2.86 13.89
N LEU A 68 -5.31 3.79 13.02
CA LEU A 68 -6.24 4.54 12.17
C LEU A 68 -5.55 4.96 10.86
N VAL A 69 -6.25 4.80 9.77
CA VAL A 69 -5.91 5.37 8.47
C VAL A 69 -7.08 6.24 8.02
N VAL A 70 -6.77 7.43 7.56
CA VAL A 70 -7.76 8.36 7.00
C VAL A 70 -7.32 8.79 5.62
N ILE A 71 -8.22 8.66 4.65
CA ILE A 71 -8.04 9.11 3.28
C ILE A 71 -9.14 10.12 2.97
N SER A 72 -8.74 11.34 2.69
CA SER A 72 -9.63 12.41 2.25
C SER A 72 -9.51 12.58 0.75
N VAL A 73 -10.63 12.47 0.03
CA VAL A 73 -10.69 12.54 -1.44
C VAL A 73 -11.29 13.87 -1.85
N MET A 74 -10.54 14.64 -2.64
CA MET A 74 -10.86 16.00 -3.08
C MET A 74 -10.77 16.10 -4.61
N PRO A 75 -11.77 15.65 -5.36
CA PRO A 75 -11.71 15.61 -6.82
C PRO A 75 -11.68 17.00 -7.45
N MET A 76 -12.26 18.02 -6.79
CA MET A 76 -12.36 19.37 -7.33
C MET A 76 -12.07 20.42 -6.26
N MET A 77 -11.29 21.44 -6.60
CA MET A 77 -11.09 22.70 -5.85
C MET A 77 -10.77 22.53 -4.34
N GLY A 78 -10.18 21.39 -3.94
CA GLY A 78 -9.82 21.14 -2.54
C GLY A 78 -11.00 20.84 -1.61
N ILE A 79 -12.20 20.63 -2.16
CA ILE A 79 -13.38 20.26 -1.38
C ILE A 79 -13.36 18.74 -1.13
N GLU A 80 -13.37 18.35 0.12
CA GLU A 80 -13.47 16.94 0.51
C GLU A 80 -14.88 16.40 0.21
N MET A 81 -14.96 15.56 -0.80
CA MET A 81 -16.23 14.94 -1.21
C MET A 81 -16.42 13.55 -0.60
N MET A 82 -15.33 12.83 -0.42
CA MET A 82 -15.38 11.51 0.22
C MET A 82 -14.27 11.41 1.26
N ARG A 83 -14.57 10.70 2.33
CA ARG A 83 -13.63 10.39 3.39
C ARG A 83 -13.72 8.91 3.75
N ILE A 84 -12.58 8.28 3.86
CA ILE A 84 -12.44 6.89 4.29
C ILE A 84 -11.70 6.90 5.62
N GLU A 85 -12.29 6.31 6.65
CA GLU A 85 -11.66 6.09 7.95
C GLU A 85 -11.58 4.59 8.18
N ALA A 86 -10.39 4.05 8.26
CA ALA A 86 -10.14 2.63 8.42
C ALA A 86 -9.42 2.34 9.72
N THR A 87 -9.86 1.32 10.42
CA THR A 87 -9.23 0.75 11.61
C THR A 87 -8.85 -0.71 11.32
N PRO A 88 -8.14 -1.41 12.21
CA PRO A 88 -7.91 -2.85 12.04
C PRO A 88 -9.19 -3.71 11.93
N LYS A 89 -10.34 -3.19 12.37
CA LYS A 89 -11.60 -3.94 12.42
C LYS A 89 -12.58 -3.61 11.31
N GLU A 90 -12.65 -2.34 10.92
CA GLU A 90 -13.69 -1.85 10.03
C GLU A 90 -13.23 -0.66 9.20
N VAL A 91 -13.97 -0.40 8.16
CA VAL A 91 -13.81 0.76 7.28
C VAL A 91 -15.12 1.55 7.29
N ILE A 92 -15.01 2.84 7.51
CA ILE A 92 -16.11 3.81 7.43
C ILE A 92 -15.88 4.63 6.17
N CYS A 93 -16.84 4.60 5.25
CA CYS A 93 -16.85 5.45 4.07
C CYS A 93 -17.90 6.54 4.27
N ILE A 94 -17.51 7.80 4.08
CA ILE A 94 -18.39 8.96 4.26
C ILE A 94 -18.46 9.71 2.93
N ASP A 95 -19.63 9.72 2.33
CA ASP A 95 -19.95 10.53 1.15
C ASP A 95 -20.52 11.86 1.62
N LYS A 96 -19.71 12.90 1.57
CA LYS A 96 -20.12 14.25 1.98
C LYS A 96 -20.99 14.93 0.95
N LEU A 97 -20.89 14.51 -0.31
CA LEU A 97 -21.69 15.06 -1.39
C LEU A 97 -23.18 14.70 -1.23
N HIS A 98 -23.45 13.43 -0.91
CA HIS A 98 -24.83 12.95 -0.75
C HIS A 98 -25.27 12.89 0.72
N GLY A 99 -24.41 13.27 1.65
CA GLY A 99 -24.73 13.24 3.09
C GLY A 99 -24.95 11.83 3.64
N GLN A 100 -24.19 10.85 3.16
CA GLN A 100 -24.35 9.45 3.51
C GLN A 100 -23.06 8.87 4.10
N TYR A 101 -23.20 7.79 4.88
CA TYR A 101 -22.06 7.00 5.31
C TYR A 101 -22.40 5.52 5.39
N ALA A 102 -21.40 4.69 5.19
CA ALA A 102 -21.48 3.25 5.36
C ALA A 102 -20.35 2.75 6.24
N VAL A 103 -20.59 1.67 6.98
CA VAL A 103 -19.61 0.97 7.80
C VAL A 103 -19.56 -0.48 7.35
N ALA A 104 -18.39 -1.00 7.08
CA ALA A 104 -18.21 -2.40 6.71
C ALA A 104 -16.93 -2.98 7.29
N THR A 105 -16.95 -4.27 7.58
CA THR A 105 -15.73 -5.03 7.89
C THR A 105 -14.97 -5.33 6.61
N TYR A 106 -13.67 -5.64 6.71
CA TYR A 106 -12.88 -6.09 5.57
C TYR A 106 -13.45 -7.34 4.90
N GLU A 107 -14.12 -8.18 5.68
CA GLU A 107 -14.76 -9.39 5.16
C GLU A 107 -15.90 -9.05 4.18
N VAL A 108 -16.74 -8.08 4.52
CA VAL A 108 -17.82 -7.61 3.63
C VAL A 108 -17.26 -7.00 2.35
N PHE A 109 -16.26 -6.13 2.45
CA PHE A 109 -15.60 -5.58 1.27
C PHE A 109 -15.06 -6.70 0.37
N ASN A 110 -14.39 -7.67 0.96
CA ASN A 110 -13.71 -8.76 0.24
C ASN A 110 -14.64 -9.79 -0.38
N GLN A 111 -15.94 -9.69 -0.15
CA GLN A 111 -16.94 -10.44 -0.92
C GLN A 111 -17.17 -9.85 -2.31
N HIS A 112 -16.86 -8.57 -2.49
CA HIS A 112 -17.16 -7.84 -3.72
C HIS A 112 -15.94 -7.41 -4.52
N ILE A 113 -14.75 -7.46 -3.93
CA ILE A 113 -13.49 -7.01 -4.57
C ILE A 113 -12.43 -8.11 -4.60
N THR A 114 -11.64 -8.11 -5.67
CA THR A 114 -10.46 -8.99 -5.82
C THR A 114 -9.32 -8.17 -6.41
N PRO A 115 -8.07 -8.23 -5.88
CA PRO A 115 -7.64 -8.99 -4.71
C PRO A 115 -8.21 -8.47 -3.39
N LYS A 116 -8.06 -9.27 -2.33
CA LYS A 116 -8.56 -8.90 -1.00
C LYS A 116 -7.87 -7.67 -0.44
N LEU A 117 -8.66 -6.70 0.01
CA LEU A 117 -8.19 -5.57 0.79
C LEU A 117 -7.91 -6.03 2.23
N THR A 118 -6.76 -5.65 2.77
CA THR A 118 -6.39 -5.94 4.17
C THR A 118 -5.97 -4.66 4.87
N TRP A 119 -6.02 -4.68 6.19
CA TRP A 119 -5.50 -3.59 7.01
C TRP A 119 -4.02 -3.27 6.70
N LYS A 120 -3.20 -4.30 6.52
CA LYS A 120 -1.79 -4.14 6.17
C LYS A 120 -1.61 -3.40 4.84
N ILE A 121 -2.34 -3.79 3.80
CA ILE A 121 -2.29 -3.12 2.49
C ILE A 121 -2.68 -1.64 2.62
N LEU A 122 -3.73 -1.32 3.39
CA LEU A 122 -4.12 0.08 3.61
C LEU A 122 -3.03 0.89 4.31
N GLN A 123 -2.36 0.33 5.30
CA GLN A 123 -1.24 1.01 5.95
C GLN A 123 -0.09 1.24 4.98
N GLU A 124 0.30 0.24 4.21
CA GLU A 124 1.37 0.34 3.22
C GLU A 124 1.08 1.42 2.17
N ILE A 125 -0.16 1.50 1.67
CA ILE A 125 -0.59 2.55 0.75
C ILE A 125 -0.50 3.93 1.42
N CYS A 126 -1.03 4.06 2.62
CA CYS A 126 -1.12 5.36 3.31
C CYS A 126 0.21 5.82 3.90
N SER A 127 1.19 4.93 4.06
CA SER A 127 2.54 5.29 4.47
C SER A 127 3.52 5.39 3.30
N ALA A 128 3.05 5.09 2.09
CA ALA A 128 3.89 4.98 0.90
C ALA A 128 5.08 4.01 1.09
N GLU A 129 4.86 2.95 1.84
CA GLU A 129 5.82 1.85 2.02
C GLU A 129 5.76 0.91 0.81
N LEU A 130 6.09 1.44 -0.35
CA LEU A 130 6.03 0.69 -1.60
C LEU A 130 7.32 -0.08 -1.83
N PRO A 131 7.25 -1.25 -2.48
CA PRO A 131 8.43 -2.00 -2.87
C PRO A 131 9.40 -1.14 -3.68
N ASN A 132 10.70 -1.23 -3.38
CA ASN A 132 11.76 -0.54 -4.10
C ASN A 132 11.71 1.00 -4.08
N GLY A 133 11.09 1.62 -3.07
CA GLY A 133 11.04 3.08 -2.93
C GLY A 133 10.28 3.78 -4.06
N GLN A 134 9.31 3.12 -4.67
CA GLN A 134 8.52 3.70 -5.74
C GLN A 134 7.76 4.94 -5.28
N ALA A 135 7.76 6.00 -6.10
CA ALA A 135 6.95 7.20 -5.85
C ALA A 135 5.50 7.06 -6.33
N LYS A 136 5.12 5.88 -6.82
CA LYS A 136 3.79 5.60 -7.39
C LYS A 136 3.33 4.21 -6.96
N ALA A 137 2.10 4.11 -6.45
CA ALA A 137 1.39 2.85 -6.31
C ALA A 137 0.49 2.61 -7.51
N ARG A 138 0.41 1.37 -7.96
CA ARG A 138 -0.58 0.91 -8.90
C ARG A 138 -1.34 -0.24 -8.27
N LEU A 139 -2.63 -0.08 -8.13
CA LEU A 139 -3.54 -1.06 -7.55
C LEU A 139 -4.56 -1.44 -8.60
N GLN A 140 -4.84 -2.71 -8.72
CA GLN A 140 -5.84 -3.21 -9.65
C GLN A 140 -6.82 -4.07 -8.89
N TYR A 141 -8.09 -3.73 -9.00
CA TYR A 141 -9.18 -4.45 -8.36
C TYR A 141 -10.21 -4.87 -9.41
N THR A 142 -10.82 -6.02 -9.20
CA THR A 142 -11.99 -6.44 -9.98
C THR A 142 -13.23 -6.29 -9.11
N PHE A 143 -14.21 -5.58 -9.62
CA PHE A 143 -15.49 -5.35 -8.99
C PHE A 143 -16.63 -5.56 -10.00
N LYS A 144 -17.62 -6.41 -9.69
CA LYS A 144 -18.73 -6.74 -10.61
C LYS A 144 -18.29 -7.07 -12.04
N LYS A 145 -17.19 -7.83 -12.20
CA LYS A 145 -16.52 -8.20 -13.48
C LYS A 145 -15.84 -7.03 -14.22
N GLN A 146 -15.82 -5.84 -13.65
CA GLN A 146 -15.08 -4.71 -14.18
C GLN A 146 -13.72 -4.58 -13.50
N THR A 147 -12.70 -4.28 -14.24
CA THR A 147 -11.38 -3.98 -13.70
C THR A 147 -11.28 -2.48 -13.40
N ILE A 148 -10.91 -2.18 -12.17
CA ILE A 148 -10.64 -0.82 -11.69
C ILE A 148 -9.14 -0.71 -11.46
N GLU A 149 -8.49 0.20 -12.15
CA GLU A 149 -7.09 0.54 -11.91
C GLU A 149 -7.02 1.84 -11.12
N ILE A 150 -6.27 1.81 -10.01
CA ILE A 150 -6.03 2.97 -9.16
C ILE A 150 -4.53 3.24 -9.19
N GLN A 151 -4.14 4.41 -9.65
CA GLN A 151 -2.77 4.88 -9.61
C GLN A 151 -2.68 6.03 -8.60
N ILE A 152 -1.74 5.93 -7.66
CA ILE A 152 -1.50 6.96 -6.67
C ILE A 152 -0.07 7.46 -6.82
N GLN A 153 0.09 8.76 -6.99
CA GLN A 153 1.38 9.44 -7.00
C GLN A 153 1.58 10.12 -5.65
N TYR A 154 2.70 9.84 -5.02
CA TYR A 154 3.06 10.40 -3.72
C TYR A 154 4.06 11.53 -3.92
N PRO A 155 3.74 12.78 -3.55
CA PRO A 155 4.69 13.89 -3.64
C PRO A 155 5.78 13.73 -2.59
N GLU A 156 5.40 13.81 -1.35
CA GLU A 156 6.29 13.71 -0.20
C GLU A 156 5.51 13.17 1.00
N ARG A 157 6.12 12.31 1.77
CA ARG A 157 5.57 11.84 3.03
C ARG A 157 6.30 12.46 4.21
N GLN A 158 5.56 12.83 5.22
CA GLN A 158 6.06 13.28 6.50
C GLN A 158 5.80 12.18 7.54
N LEU A 159 6.88 11.66 8.13
CA LEU A 159 6.80 10.64 9.18
C LEU A 159 6.98 11.28 10.54
N ASP A 160 6.34 10.70 11.55
CA ASP A 160 6.45 11.08 12.96
C ASP A 160 6.19 12.55 13.25
N THR A 161 5.48 13.20 12.33
CA THR A 161 5.01 14.58 12.53
C THR A 161 3.76 14.55 13.41
N PRO A 162 3.61 15.46 14.36
CA PRO A 162 2.38 15.58 15.14
C PRO A 162 1.18 15.79 14.22
N ILE A 163 0.30 14.80 14.16
CA ILE A 163 -0.95 14.88 13.40
C ILE A 163 -2.13 14.82 14.36
N ARG A 164 -3.12 15.67 14.12
CA ARG A 164 -4.39 15.62 14.83
C ARG A 164 -5.46 15.09 13.89
N ILE A 165 -5.76 13.81 13.99
CA ILE A 165 -6.84 13.22 13.22
C ILE A 165 -8.15 13.41 13.97
N GLN A 166 -9.08 14.15 13.36
CA GLN A 166 -10.44 14.25 13.85
C GLN A 166 -11.30 13.24 13.10
N LYS A 167 -11.91 12.31 13.83
CA LYS A 167 -12.94 11.44 13.27
C LYS A 167 -14.16 12.29 12.89
N GLN A 168 -14.76 12.01 11.75
CA GLN A 168 -15.98 12.68 11.35
C GLN A 168 -17.16 12.20 12.18
N PRO A 169 -17.97 13.13 12.71
CA PRO A 169 -19.18 12.76 13.43
C PRO A 169 -20.23 12.19 12.46
N THR A 170 -20.44 10.91 12.52
CA THR A 170 -21.37 10.19 11.60
C THR A 170 -22.83 10.55 11.80
N HIS A 171 -23.21 11.13 12.97
CA HIS A 171 -24.60 11.55 13.24
C HIS A 171 -25.13 12.64 12.29
N LYS A 172 -24.24 13.29 11.52
CA LYS A 172 -24.60 14.30 10.51
C LYS A 172 -24.94 13.69 9.15
N TYR A 173 -24.80 12.39 9.00
CA TYR A 173 -24.97 11.67 7.74
C TYR A 173 -25.98 10.55 7.89
N THR A 174 -26.67 10.22 6.81
CA THR A 174 -27.60 9.08 6.77
C THR A 174 -26.81 7.79 6.62
N LYS A 175 -27.03 6.84 7.53
CA LYS A 175 -26.41 5.52 7.41
C LYS A 175 -27.07 4.73 6.29
N ILE A 176 -26.25 4.15 5.42
CA ILE A 176 -26.70 3.22 4.37
C ILE A 176 -25.96 1.90 4.47
N ASP A 177 -26.48 0.88 3.83
CA ASP A 177 -25.75 -0.37 3.65
C ASP A 177 -24.67 -0.17 2.58
N ILE A 178 -23.44 -0.65 2.85
CA ILE A 178 -22.34 -0.54 1.91
C ILE A 178 -22.64 -1.19 0.56
N THR A 179 -23.47 -2.22 0.54
CA THR A 179 -23.87 -2.92 -0.68
C THR A 179 -24.66 -2.04 -1.66
N GLN A 180 -25.20 -0.92 -1.20
CA GLN A 180 -25.86 0.08 -2.08
C GLN A 180 -24.82 0.86 -2.92
N TRP A 181 -23.58 0.96 -2.45
CA TRP A 181 -22.48 1.55 -3.21
C TRP A 181 -21.71 0.49 -4.02
N LEU A 182 -21.70 -0.73 -3.56
CA LEU A 182 -21.09 -1.88 -4.20
C LEU A 182 -22.09 -2.58 -5.14
#